data_e1ef857aa44c9b052742644b94626803
#
_entry.id   e1ef857aa44c9b052742644b94626803
#
_cell.length_a   1.000
_cell.length_b   1.000
_cell.length_c   1.000
_cell.angle_alpha   90.00
_cell.angle_beta   90.00
_cell.angle_gamma   90.00
#
_symmetry.space_group_name_H-M   'P 1'
#
loop_
_entity.id
_entity.type
_entity.pdbx_description
1 polymer ?
#
loop_
_entity_poly.entity_id
_entity_poly.type
_entity_poly.pdbx_seq_one_letter_code
_entity_poly.pdbx_strand_id
1 'polypeptide(L)'
;MILQVDFLAGKPVYLQLADQIRYAAASGRLRPGEPLPALRPLAEELRINRNTIAKAYAELESQGIIETVPGKGFFLKRNNSPFSEQVRQRLLLTEIDEAVVMAHHLQVDGEKLLALVKERVDYFERKSAATKDGK
;
A
#
# COMPACT_ATOMS: atom_id res chain seq x y z
N MET A 1 -11.08 -6.87 -4.15
CA MET A 1 -10.37 -6.26 -2.99
C MET A 1 -11.39 -5.71 -2.02
N ILE A 2 -11.28 -6.09 -0.77
CA ILE A 2 -12.18 -5.62 0.28
C ILE A 2 -11.43 -4.64 1.16
N LEU A 3 -11.95 -3.42 1.26
CA LEU A 3 -11.38 -2.39 2.12
C LEU A 3 -12.18 -2.28 3.41
N GLN A 4 -11.48 -2.11 4.52
CA GLN A 4 -12.10 -2.01 5.83
C GLN A 4 -11.54 -0.81 6.58
N VAL A 5 -12.38 -0.21 7.42
CA VAL A 5 -12.01 0.95 8.21
C VAL A 5 -12.27 0.67 9.68
N ASP A 6 -11.27 0.95 10.51
CA ASP A 6 -11.40 0.89 11.96
C ASP A 6 -11.36 2.32 12.51
N PHE A 7 -12.52 2.83 12.91
CA PHE A 7 -12.63 4.20 13.41
C PHE A 7 -12.00 4.37 14.79
N LEU A 8 -11.75 3.25 15.50
CA LEU A 8 -11.17 3.29 16.83
C LEU A 8 -9.64 3.12 16.81
N ALA A 9 -9.08 2.79 15.66
CA ALA A 9 -7.64 2.71 15.53
C ALA A 9 -7.05 4.13 15.60
N GLY A 10 -5.88 4.26 16.16
CA GLY A 10 -5.22 5.56 16.26
C GLY A 10 -4.71 6.12 14.94
N LYS A 11 -4.88 5.40 13.85
CA LYS A 11 -4.38 5.79 12.52
C LYS A 11 -5.49 6.45 11.72
N PRO A 12 -5.22 7.59 11.06
CA PRO A 12 -6.21 8.24 10.21
C PRO A 12 -6.78 7.31 9.15
N VAL A 13 -8.08 7.44 8.87
CA VAL A 13 -8.78 6.54 7.95
C VAL A 13 -8.14 6.54 6.56
N TYR A 14 -7.76 7.71 6.04
CA TYR A 14 -7.18 7.76 4.71
C TYR A 14 -5.86 6.97 4.61
N LEU A 15 -5.09 6.94 5.70
CA LEU A 15 -3.85 6.14 5.73
C LEU A 15 -4.15 4.65 5.82
N GLN A 16 -5.20 4.27 6.55
CA GLN A 16 -5.62 2.87 6.59
C GLN A 16 -5.97 2.37 5.19
N LEU A 17 -6.70 3.16 4.42
CA LEU A 17 -7.07 2.81 3.05
C LEU A 17 -5.85 2.74 2.14
N ALA A 18 -4.96 3.73 2.23
CA ALA A 18 -3.74 3.74 1.42
C ALA A 18 -2.87 2.52 1.72
N ASP A 19 -2.72 2.16 3.00
CA ASP A 19 -1.92 1.00 3.39
C ASP A 19 -2.50 -0.30 2.84
N GLN A 20 -3.83 -0.46 2.88
CA GLN A 20 -4.48 -1.67 2.38
C GLN A 20 -4.30 -1.80 0.87
N ILE A 21 -4.38 -0.70 0.13
CA ILE A 21 -4.17 -0.71 -1.31
C ILE A 21 -2.72 -1.03 -1.63
N ARG A 22 -1.76 -0.44 -0.90
CA ARG A 22 -0.34 -0.77 -1.08
C ARG A 22 -0.07 -2.25 -0.82
N TYR A 23 -0.67 -2.79 0.24
CA TYR A 23 -0.53 -4.21 0.57
C TYR A 23 -1.11 -5.09 -0.53
N ALA A 24 -2.29 -4.75 -1.03
CA ALA A 24 -2.94 -5.50 -2.10
C ALA A 24 -2.09 -5.50 -3.36
N ALA A 25 -1.48 -4.36 -3.69
CA ALA A 25 -0.59 -4.26 -4.84
C ALA A 25 0.66 -5.12 -4.65
N ALA A 26 1.27 -5.05 -3.48
CA ALA A 26 2.51 -5.79 -3.18
C ALA A 26 2.27 -7.29 -3.15
N SER A 27 1.10 -7.74 -2.68
CA SER A 27 0.78 -9.17 -2.58
C SER A 27 0.18 -9.75 -3.86
N GLY A 28 -0.04 -8.92 -4.89
CA GLY A 28 -0.60 -9.35 -6.15
C GLY A 28 -2.12 -9.50 -6.16
N ARG A 29 -2.80 -9.19 -5.07
CA ARG A 29 -4.27 -9.21 -5.03
C ARG A 29 -4.86 -8.18 -5.98
N LEU A 30 -4.19 -7.04 -6.07
CA LEU A 30 -4.53 -6.00 -7.03
C LEU A 30 -3.44 -6.00 -8.09
N ARG A 31 -3.83 -6.17 -9.35
CA ARG A 31 -2.88 -6.31 -10.45
C ARG A 31 -2.64 -5.00 -11.17
N PRO A 32 -1.45 -4.82 -11.77
CA PRO A 32 -1.21 -3.63 -12.58
C PRO A 32 -2.29 -3.45 -13.65
N GLY A 33 -2.82 -2.23 -13.74
CA GLY A 33 -3.87 -1.90 -14.70
C GLY A 33 -5.28 -2.21 -14.22
N GLU A 34 -5.42 -2.83 -13.05
CA GLU A 34 -6.73 -3.15 -12.51
C GLU A 34 -7.38 -1.90 -11.92
N PRO A 35 -8.70 -1.73 -12.10
CA PRO A 35 -9.40 -0.56 -11.57
C PRO A 35 -9.58 -0.62 -10.06
N LEU A 36 -9.51 0.56 -9.43
CA LEU A 36 -9.89 0.72 -8.03
C LEU A 36 -11.34 1.18 -7.96
N PRO A 37 -11.99 0.98 -6.81
CA PRO A 37 -13.37 1.46 -6.64
C PRO A 37 -13.48 2.96 -6.87
N ALA A 38 -14.58 3.40 -7.49
CA ALA A 38 -14.88 4.81 -7.64
C ALA A 38 -15.14 5.43 -6.27
N LEU A 39 -14.92 6.74 -6.15
CA LEU A 39 -14.99 7.41 -4.86
C LEU A 39 -16.36 7.33 -4.21
N ARG A 40 -17.42 7.64 -4.95
CA ARG A 40 -18.76 7.69 -4.39
C ARG A 40 -19.26 6.34 -3.89
N PRO A 41 -19.23 5.28 -4.71
CA PRO A 41 -19.69 3.98 -4.22
C PRO A 41 -18.89 3.48 -3.02
N LEU A 42 -17.59 3.70 -3.01
CA LEU A 42 -16.75 3.26 -1.90
C LEU A 42 -17.06 4.06 -0.64
N ALA A 43 -17.28 5.37 -0.76
CA ALA A 43 -17.64 6.20 0.37
C ALA A 43 -18.97 5.76 0.99
N GLU A 44 -19.93 5.39 0.16
CA GLU A 44 -21.22 4.89 0.63
C GLU A 44 -21.07 3.55 1.33
N GLU A 45 -20.28 2.64 0.74
CA GLU A 45 -20.05 1.32 1.31
C GLU A 45 -19.37 1.39 2.67
N LEU A 46 -18.34 2.23 2.78
CA LEU A 46 -17.56 2.35 4.01
C LEU A 46 -18.15 3.35 5.00
N ARG A 47 -19.17 4.09 4.60
CA ARG A 47 -19.82 5.12 5.40
C ARG A 47 -18.84 6.19 5.87
N ILE A 48 -18.04 6.67 4.95
CA ILE A 48 -17.07 7.73 5.21
C ILE A 48 -17.21 8.83 4.16
N ASN A 49 -16.58 9.96 4.43
CA ASN A 49 -16.60 11.08 3.53
C ASN A 49 -15.83 10.73 2.25
N ARG A 50 -16.41 11.09 1.11
CA ARG A 50 -15.77 10.90 -0.19
C ARG A 50 -14.38 11.55 -0.24
N ASN A 51 -14.24 12.72 0.42
CA ASN A 51 -12.95 13.43 0.45
C ASN A 51 -11.85 12.61 1.16
N THR A 52 -12.23 11.78 2.12
CA THR A 52 -11.26 10.91 2.80
C THR A 52 -10.68 9.88 1.82
N ILE A 53 -11.53 9.33 0.97
CA ILE A 53 -11.07 8.38 -0.05
C ILE A 53 -10.23 9.12 -1.09
N ALA A 54 -10.67 10.30 -1.51
CA ALA A 54 -9.91 11.11 -2.46
C ALA A 54 -8.51 11.42 -1.92
N LYS A 55 -8.40 11.68 -0.62
CA LYS A 55 -7.10 11.94 0.01
C LYS A 55 -6.21 10.70 -0.01
N ALA A 56 -6.79 9.52 0.26
CA ALA A 56 -6.05 8.26 0.18
C ALA A 56 -5.53 8.03 -1.23
N TYR A 57 -6.38 8.22 -2.23
CA TYR A 57 -5.99 8.01 -3.63
C TYR A 57 -4.96 9.04 -4.08
N ALA A 58 -5.08 10.30 -3.65
CA ALA A 58 -4.10 11.33 -3.97
C ALA A 58 -2.72 10.97 -3.41
N GLU A 59 -2.68 10.43 -2.20
CA GLU A 59 -1.45 9.97 -1.57
C GLU A 59 -0.81 8.86 -2.40
N LEU A 60 -1.60 7.88 -2.81
CA LEU A 60 -1.11 6.77 -3.62
C LEU A 60 -0.66 7.23 -5.01
N GLU A 61 -1.37 8.18 -5.59
CA GLU A 61 -1.02 8.74 -6.89
C GLU A 61 0.30 9.49 -6.82
N SER A 62 0.51 10.26 -5.75
CA SER A 62 1.77 10.99 -5.55
C SER A 62 2.95 10.04 -5.42
N GLN A 63 2.71 8.83 -4.93
CA GLN A 63 3.74 7.80 -4.79
C GLN A 63 3.93 6.95 -6.04
N GLY A 64 3.14 7.21 -7.09
CA GLY A 64 3.24 6.47 -8.34
C GLY A 64 2.65 5.07 -8.29
N ILE A 65 1.80 4.81 -7.30
CA ILE A 65 1.17 3.49 -7.13
C ILE A 65 -0.10 3.37 -7.96
N ILE A 66 -0.89 4.43 -8.00
CA ILE A 66 -2.10 4.46 -8.82
C ILE A 66 -2.05 5.65 -9.79
N GLU A 67 -2.91 5.61 -10.79
CA GLU A 67 -3.06 6.70 -11.74
C GLU A 67 -4.53 6.98 -11.99
N THR A 68 -4.83 8.23 -12.30
CA THR A 68 -6.16 8.67 -12.70
C THR A 68 -6.20 8.71 -14.22
N VAL A 69 -7.19 8.03 -14.80
CA VAL A 69 -7.43 8.10 -16.24
C VAL A 69 -8.72 8.89 -16.42
N PRO A 70 -8.66 10.10 -16.99
CA PRO A 70 -9.85 10.95 -17.13
C PRO A 70 -10.99 10.22 -17.83
N GLY A 71 -12.19 10.31 -17.24
CA GLY A 71 -13.37 9.66 -17.77
C GLY A 71 -13.47 8.17 -17.52
N LYS A 72 -12.43 7.55 -16.98
CA LYS A 72 -12.41 6.09 -16.73
C LYS A 72 -12.21 5.72 -15.27
N GLY A 73 -11.53 6.56 -14.48
CA GLY A 73 -11.37 6.33 -13.06
C GLY A 73 -9.93 6.13 -12.62
N PHE A 74 -9.77 5.37 -11.55
CA PHE A 74 -8.48 5.14 -10.91
C PHE A 74 -8.02 3.71 -11.14
N PHE A 75 -6.74 3.54 -11.43
CA PHE A 75 -6.18 2.24 -11.78
C PHE A 75 -4.83 2.03 -11.09
N LEU A 76 -4.52 0.78 -10.77
CA LEU A 76 -3.18 0.47 -10.30
C LEU A 76 -2.20 0.70 -11.44
N LYS A 77 -1.15 1.46 -11.16
CA LYS A 77 -0.19 1.83 -12.20
C LYS A 77 0.63 0.63 -12.65
N ARG A 78 0.83 0.52 -13.96
CA ARG A 78 1.57 -0.61 -14.52
C ARG A 78 3.07 -0.44 -14.45
N ASN A 79 3.51 0.79 -14.46
CA ASN A 79 4.93 1.10 -14.62
C ASN A 79 5.59 1.51 -13.32
N ASN A 80 6.88 1.71 -13.42
CA ASN A 80 7.73 2.06 -12.30
C ASN A 80 7.34 3.36 -11.64
N SER A 81 7.83 3.50 -10.41
CA SER A 81 7.71 4.73 -9.66
C SER A 81 8.24 5.93 -10.47
N PRO A 82 7.61 7.13 -10.37
CA PRO A 82 8.11 8.33 -11.00
C PRO A 82 9.40 8.85 -10.34
N PHE A 83 9.78 8.26 -9.22
CA PHE A 83 10.94 8.72 -8.47
C PHE A 83 12.24 8.12 -9.01
N SER A 84 13.33 8.88 -8.93
CA SER A 84 14.64 8.38 -9.24
C SER A 84 15.03 7.27 -8.25
N GLU A 85 16.03 6.47 -8.60
CA GLU A 85 16.54 5.42 -7.73
C GLU A 85 16.96 5.98 -6.38
N GLN A 86 17.62 7.12 -6.35
CA GLN A 86 18.08 7.75 -5.12
C GLN A 86 16.92 8.17 -4.23
N VAL A 87 15.88 8.75 -4.81
CA VAL A 87 14.70 9.16 -4.07
C VAL A 87 13.95 7.94 -3.54
N ARG A 88 13.81 6.89 -4.36
CA ARG A 88 13.15 5.64 -3.94
C ARG A 88 13.89 5.04 -2.75
N GLN A 89 15.22 5.02 -2.81
CA GLN A 89 16.04 4.47 -1.73
C GLN A 89 15.85 5.28 -0.44
N ARG A 90 15.82 6.61 -0.55
CA ARG A 90 15.64 7.49 0.61
C ARG A 90 14.28 7.27 1.28
N LEU A 91 13.22 7.15 0.47
CA LEU A 91 11.88 6.90 1.00
C LEU A 91 11.82 5.57 1.74
N LEU A 92 12.43 4.54 1.16
CA LEU A 92 12.48 3.22 1.79
C LEU A 92 13.29 3.23 3.07
N LEU A 93 14.42 3.93 3.08
CA LEU A 93 15.26 4.02 4.28
C LEU A 93 14.52 4.62 5.47
N THR A 94 13.64 5.59 5.22
CA THR A 94 12.82 6.17 6.29
C THR A 94 11.95 5.09 6.96
N GLU A 95 11.34 4.23 6.16
CA GLU A 95 10.52 3.13 6.70
C GLU A 95 11.36 2.10 7.43
N ILE A 96 12.55 1.81 6.90
CA ILE A 96 13.47 0.86 7.54
C ILE A 96 13.93 1.41 8.88
N ASP A 97 14.29 2.70 8.95
CA ASP A 97 14.71 3.32 10.20
C ASP A 97 13.60 3.22 11.25
N GLU A 98 12.35 3.45 10.87
CA GLU A 98 11.22 3.32 11.77
C GLU A 98 11.09 1.89 12.29
N ALA A 99 11.28 0.90 11.41
CA ALA A 99 11.23 -0.51 11.82
C ALA A 99 12.36 -0.84 12.79
N VAL A 100 13.56 -0.33 12.54
CA VAL A 100 14.72 -0.56 13.42
C VAL A 100 14.47 0.03 14.80
N VAL A 101 13.94 1.26 14.86
CA VAL A 101 13.62 1.91 16.12
C VAL A 101 12.53 1.12 16.87
N MET A 102 11.51 0.68 16.16
CA MET A 102 10.44 -0.12 16.76
C MET A 102 11.00 -1.43 17.34
N ALA A 103 11.87 -2.10 16.57
CA ALA A 103 12.50 -3.34 17.02
C ALA A 103 13.28 -3.12 18.31
N HIS A 104 13.98 -1.99 18.41
CA HIS A 104 14.72 -1.63 19.62
C HIS A 104 13.76 -1.50 20.82
N HIS A 105 12.65 -0.80 20.65
CA HIS A 105 11.67 -0.64 21.72
C HIS A 105 10.99 -1.93 22.12
N LEU A 106 10.83 -2.86 21.17
CA LEU A 106 10.22 -4.16 21.43
C LEU A 106 11.24 -5.21 21.85
N GLN A 107 12.49 -4.81 22.04
CA GLN A 107 13.58 -5.70 22.45
C GLN A 107 13.80 -6.85 21.47
N VAL A 108 13.68 -6.55 20.18
CA VAL A 108 13.99 -7.50 19.09
C VAL A 108 15.37 -7.11 18.57
N ASP A 109 16.31 -8.04 18.63
CA ASP A 109 17.69 -7.75 18.18
C ASP A 109 17.79 -7.72 16.65
N GLY A 110 18.95 -7.23 16.17
CA GLY A 110 19.14 -7.02 14.75
C GLY A 110 19.06 -8.29 13.92
N GLU A 111 19.60 -9.40 14.44
CA GLU A 111 19.54 -10.68 13.73
C GLU A 111 18.10 -11.15 13.56
N LYS A 112 17.31 -11.04 14.63
CA LYS A 112 15.89 -11.43 14.57
C LYS A 112 15.12 -10.51 13.63
N LEU A 113 15.40 -9.20 13.68
CA LEU A 113 14.78 -8.25 12.77
C LEU A 113 15.06 -8.62 11.32
N LEU A 114 16.33 -8.90 10.99
CA LEU A 114 16.69 -9.29 9.63
C LEU A 114 16.00 -10.57 9.20
N ALA A 115 15.88 -11.55 10.12
CA ALA A 115 15.18 -12.79 9.81
C ALA A 115 13.70 -12.53 9.52
N LEU A 116 13.06 -11.67 10.30
CA LEU A 116 11.67 -11.31 10.08
C LEU A 116 11.47 -10.59 8.75
N VAL A 117 12.39 -9.69 8.41
CA VAL A 117 12.34 -8.99 7.13
C VAL A 117 12.41 -9.99 5.97
N LYS A 118 13.34 -10.95 6.06
CA LYS A 118 13.50 -11.96 5.03
C LYS A 118 12.22 -12.79 4.88
N GLU A 119 11.62 -13.20 5.98
CA GLU A 119 10.36 -13.94 5.94
C GLU A 119 9.27 -13.14 5.21
N ARG A 120 9.18 -11.84 5.49
CA ARG A 120 8.16 -10.99 4.86
C ARG A 120 8.44 -10.78 3.37
N VAL A 121 9.71 -10.59 3.02
CA VAL A 121 10.09 -10.48 1.61
C VAL A 121 9.67 -11.75 0.87
N ASP A 122 10.01 -12.92 1.42
CA ASP A 122 9.66 -14.20 0.81
C ASP A 122 8.14 -14.37 0.71
N TYR A 123 7.41 -13.97 1.74
CA TYR A 123 5.95 -14.03 1.76
C TYR A 123 5.34 -13.23 0.60
N PHE A 124 5.74 -11.98 0.43
CA PHE A 124 5.19 -11.13 -0.62
C PHE A 124 5.59 -11.59 -2.00
N GLU A 125 6.81 -12.07 -2.16
CA GLU A 125 7.25 -12.60 -3.45
C GLU A 125 6.45 -13.83 -3.84
N ARG A 126 6.20 -14.76 -2.91
CA ARG A 126 5.37 -15.93 -3.18
C ARG A 126 3.93 -15.57 -3.49
N LYS A 127 3.34 -14.62 -2.75
CA LYS A 127 1.96 -14.18 -2.98
C LYS A 127 1.81 -13.54 -4.35
N SER A 128 2.74 -12.68 -4.72
CA SER A 128 2.73 -12.02 -6.01
C SER A 128 2.87 -13.02 -7.16
N ALA A 129 3.80 -13.97 -7.01
CA ALA A 129 4.02 -15.02 -8.02
C ALA A 129 2.79 -15.92 -8.15
N ALA A 130 2.20 -16.35 -7.03
CA ALA A 130 1.01 -17.19 -7.04
C ALA A 130 -0.17 -16.49 -7.72
N THR A 131 -0.33 -15.18 -7.48
CA THR A 131 -1.39 -14.41 -8.12
C THR A 131 -1.18 -14.30 -9.62
N LYS A 132 0.07 -14.13 -10.06
CA LYS A 132 0.40 -14.08 -11.49
C LYS A 132 0.13 -15.42 -12.16
N ASP A 133 0.46 -16.51 -11.49
CA ASP A 133 0.31 -17.85 -12.03
C ASP A 133 -1.12 -18.37 -11.94
N GLY A 134 -1.91 -17.83 -11.02
CA GLY A 134 -3.26 -18.28 -10.73
C GLY A 134 -4.36 -17.72 -11.64
N LYS A 135 -4.05 -17.33 -12.82
CA LYS A 135 -5.04 -16.78 -13.75
C LYS A 135 -6.01 -17.82 -14.24
#